data_e9692328cea1c99a578a7a9594cce1bc
#
_entry.id   e9692328cea1c99a578a7a9594cce1bc
#
_cell.length_a   1.000
_cell.length_b   1.000
_cell.length_c   1.000
_cell.angle_alpha   90.00
_cell.angle_beta   90.00
_cell.angle_gamma   90.00
#
_symmetry.space_group_name_H-M   'P 1'
#
loop_
_entity.id
_entity.type
_entity.pdbx_description
1 polymer ?
#
loop_
_entity_poly.entity_id
_entity_poly.type
_entity_poly.pdbx_seq_one_letter_code
_entity_poly.pdbx_strand_id
1 'polypeptide(L)'
;GVQIEAIAVPGHTVGTMVYLDRARRVLYSGDACNANTLLGLPCSTTVETYAKSLDHLATYLKDIDKFYGGHGLQAVPAYIVDEAMILCEEILSDDDDRFETEFLGRKFLYARKFDGMFHREDGGIANIAYVMEKVYNK
;
A
#
# COMPACT_ATOMS: atom_id res chain seq x y z
N GLY A 1 -15.97 -3.22 -26.25
CA GLY A 1 -15.47 -3.95 -25.09
C GLY A 1 -14.77 -3.08 -24.07
N VAL A 2 -14.41 -3.66 -22.95
CA VAL A 2 -13.69 -2.96 -21.87
C VAL A 2 -12.19 -3.18 -22.08
N GLN A 3 -11.41 -2.10 -21.96
CA GLN A 3 -9.95 -2.18 -22.00
C GLN A 3 -9.40 -1.98 -20.60
N ILE A 4 -8.62 -2.94 -20.13
CA ILE A 4 -7.98 -2.91 -18.81
C ILE A 4 -6.48 -2.90 -19.01
N GLU A 5 -5.81 -1.94 -18.38
CA GLU A 5 -4.36 -1.83 -18.40
C GLU A 5 -3.78 -2.44 -17.12
N ALA A 6 -2.84 -3.34 -17.25
CA ALA A 6 -2.15 -3.95 -16.12
C ALA A 6 -0.89 -3.14 -15.79
N ILE A 7 -0.71 -2.82 -14.51
CA ILE A 7 0.43 -2.02 -14.01
C ILE A 7 1.10 -2.83 -12.90
N ALA A 8 2.42 -3.05 -13.00
CA ALA A 8 3.18 -3.74 -11.97
C ALA A 8 3.41 -2.81 -10.77
N VAL A 9 3.08 -3.29 -9.58
CA VAL A 9 3.29 -2.56 -8.32
C VAL A 9 3.88 -3.55 -7.30
N PRO A 10 5.13 -4.01 -7.52
CA PRO A 10 5.75 -4.93 -6.57
C PRO A 10 5.84 -4.29 -5.18
N GLY A 11 5.43 -5.04 -4.19
CA GLY A 11 5.35 -4.60 -2.80
C GLY A 11 4.81 -5.71 -1.93
N HIS A 12 3.51 -5.77 -1.76
CA HIS A 12 2.84 -6.83 -0.99
C HIS A 12 3.34 -8.21 -1.45
N THR A 13 3.45 -8.42 -2.75
CA THR A 13 4.22 -9.52 -3.33
C THR A 13 5.11 -8.99 -4.46
N VAL A 14 6.14 -9.75 -4.83
CA VAL A 14 7.01 -9.38 -5.96
C VAL A 14 6.24 -9.33 -7.28
N GLY A 15 5.14 -10.05 -7.38
CA GLY A 15 4.33 -10.12 -8.61
C GLY A 15 3.03 -9.31 -8.56
N THR A 16 2.86 -8.44 -7.58
CA THR A 16 1.62 -7.67 -7.45
C THR A 16 1.36 -6.81 -8.69
N MET A 17 0.15 -6.93 -9.23
CA MET A 17 -0.35 -6.14 -10.35
C MET A 17 -1.61 -5.40 -9.92
N VAL A 18 -1.81 -4.23 -10.50
CA VAL A 18 -3.08 -3.49 -10.39
C VAL A 18 -3.65 -3.30 -11.78
N TYR A 19 -4.94 -3.03 -11.88
CA TYR A 19 -5.65 -3.00 -13.16
C TYR A 19 -6.44 -1.71 -13.29
N LEU A 20 -6.12 -0.94 -14.33
CA LEU A 20 -6.73 0.37 -14.58
C LEU A 20 -7.80 0.28 -15.68
N ASP A 21 -9.01 0.70 -15.34
CA ASP A 21 -10.08 0.98 -16.29
C ASP A 21 -10.10 2.49 -16.52
N ARG A 22 -9.45 2.95 -17.59
CA ARG A 22 -9.33 4.39 -17.88
C ARG A 22 -10.68 5.04 -18.18
N ALA A 23 -11.54 4.31 -18.88
CA ALA A 23 -12.85 4.85 -19.27
C ALA A 23 -13.71 5.18 -18.05
N ARG A 24 -13.63 4.34 -17.02
CA ARG A 24 -14.37 4.54 -15.76
C ARG A 24 -13.57 5.27 -14.69
N ARG A 25 -12.28 5.49 -14.94
CA ARG A 25 -11.35 6.15 -14.01
C ARG A 25 -11.26 5.40 -12.66
N VAL A 26 -11.19 4.06 -12.75
CA VAL A 26 -11.17 3.17 -11.59
C VAL A 26 -9.92 2.29 -11.65
N LEU A 27 -9.26 2.12 -10.49
CA LEU A 27 -8.17 1.19 -10.33
C LEU A 27 -8.61 0.03 -9.43
N TYR A 28 -8.40 -1.18 -9.89
CA TYR A 28 -8.57 -2.39 -9.09
C TYR A 28 -7.22 -2.74 -8.49
N SER A 29 -7.03 -2.41 -7.22
CA SER A 29 -5.71 -2.42 -6.58
C SER A 29 -5.39 -3.70 -5.81
N GLY A 30 -6.38 -4.57 -5.56
CA GLY A 30 -6.14 -5.77 -4.75
C GLY A 30 -5.50 -5.40 -3.41
N ASP A 31 -4.40 -6.05 -3.09
CA ASP A 31 -3.66 -5.81 -1.84
C ASP A 31 -2.45 -4.88 -2.02
N ALA A 32 -2.39 -4.16 -3.15
CA ALA A 32 -1.25 -3.31 -3.46
C ALA A 32 -1.14 -2.08 -2.56
N CYS A 33 -2.27 -1.51 -2.14
CA CYS A 33 -2.28 -0.30 -1.31
C CYS A 33 -3.63 -0.20 -0.59
N ASN A 34 -3.61 -0.34 0.73
CA ASN A 34 -4.83 -0.30 1.55
C ASN A 34 -4.51 0.10 3.00
N ALA A 35 -5.48 -0.09 3.89
CA ALA A 35 -5.32 0.23 5.31
C ALA A 35 -4.41 -0.75 6.06
N ASN A 36 -4.00 -1.84 5.43
CA ASN A 36 -3.12 -2.84 6.03
C ASN A 36 -2.27 -3.49 4.93
N THR A 37 -1.42 -2.70 4.29
CA THR A 37 -0.50 -3.21 3.27
C THR A 37 0.62 -3.98 3.92
N LEU A 38 0.63 -5.30 3.76
CA LEU A 38 1.61 -6.20 4.37
C LEU A 38 2.86 -6.29 3.49
N LEU A 39 3.99 -5.78 3.99
CA LEU A 39 5.30 -5.85 3.33
C LEU A 39 6.30 -6.78 4.02
N GLY A 40 5.90 -7.43 5.10
CA GLY A 40 6.78 -8.29 5.89
C GLY A 40 6.67 -9.78 5.61
N LEU A 41 5.91 -10.17 4.59
CA LEU A 41 5.75 -11.59 4.24
C LEU A 41 6.96 -12.07 3.43
N PRO A 42 7.22 -13.40 3.41
CA PRO A 42 8.33 -13.94 2.61
C PRO A 42 8.28 -13.55 1.12
N CYS A 43 7.06 -13.41 0.57
CA CYS A 43 6.86 -13.03 -0.84
C CYS A 43 6.83 -11.51 -1.05
N SER A 44 6.90 -10.72 0.01
CA SER A 44 6.89 -9.25 -0.09
C SER A 44 8.24 -8.70 -0.54
N THR A 45 8.22 -7.53 -1.16
CA THR A 45 9.43 -6.77 -1.45
C THR A 45 9.88 -5.98 -0.21
N THR A 46 10.95 -5.21 -0.35
CA THR A 46 11.33 -4.23 0.67
C THR A 46 10.45 -2.99 0.58
N VAL A 47 10.46 -2.18 1.64
CA VAL A 47 9.81 -0.86 1.63
C VAL A 47 10.42 0.03 0.55
N GLU A 48 11.74 -0.05 0.36
CA GLU A 48 12.44 0.72 -0.68
C GLU A 48 11.90 0.40 -2.08
N THR A 49 11.72 -0.87 -2.41
CA THR A 49 11.14 -1.28 -3.69
C THR A 49 9.67 -0.85 -3.81
N TYR A 50 8.90 -1.02 -2.74
CA TYR A 50 7.50 -0.60 -2.72
C TYR A 50 7.36 0.91 -2.94
N ALA A 51 8.23 1.72 -2.34
CA ALA A 51 8.23 3.17 -2.54
C ALA A 51 8.41 3.52 -4.02
N LYS A 52 9.32 2.85 -4.73
CA LYS A 52 9.50 3.04 -6.18
C LYS A 52 8.27 2.64 -6.97
N SER A 53 7.60 1.56 -6.55
CA SER A 53 6.34 1.12 -7.17
C SER A 53 5.24 2.17 -7.01
N LEU A 54 5.14 2.78 -5.85
CA LEU A 54 4.16 3.85 -5.59
C LEU A 54 4.47 5.10 -6.43
N ASP A 55 5.75 5.47 -6.57
CA ASP A 55 6.16 6.57 -7.45
C ASP A 55 5.70 6.32 -8.88
N HIS A 56 5.86 5.09 -9.35
CA HIS A 56 5.40 4.71 -10.69
C HIS A 56 3.87 4.77 -10.77
N LEU A 57 3.15 4.20 -9.80
CA LEU A 57 1.69 4.23 -9.77
C LEU A 57 1.16 5.66 -9.70
N ALA A 58 1.86 6.55 -9.00
CA ALA A 58 1.46 7.95 -8.87
C ALA A 58 1.37 8.67 -10.22
N THR A 59 2.12 8.23 -11.23
CA THR A 59 2.05 8.81 -12.58
C THR A 59 0.69 8.59 -13.26
N TYR A 60 -0.10 7.64 -12.77
CA TYR A 60 -1.43 7.32 -13.30
C TYR A 60 -2.56 8.01 -12.52
N LEU A 61 -2.28 8.65 -11.38
CA LEU A 61 -3.34 9.18 -10.49
C LEU A 61 -4.23 10.22 -11.17
N LYS A 62 -3.72 10.95 -12.12
CA LYS A 62 -4.52 11.91 -12.92
C LYS A 62 -5.67 11.24 -13.67
N ASP A 63 -5.58 9.93 -13.91
CA ASP A 63 -6.56 9.15 -14.67
C ASP A 63 -7.44 8.29 -13.75
N ILE A 64 -7.31 8.43 -12.42
CA ILE A 64 -7.98 7.58 -11.44
C ILE A 64 -8.75 8.44 -10.44
N ASP A 65 -10.03 8.14 -10.28
CA ASP A 65 -10.85 8.80 -9.27
C ASP A 65 -10.94 7.98 -7.98
N LYS A 66 -10.98 6.65 -8.09
CA LYS A 66 -11.15 5.79 -6.93
C LYS A 66 -10.52 4.41 -7.14
N PHE A 67 -10.17 3.80 -6.00
CA PHE A 67 -9.60 2.46 -5.93
C PHE A 67 -10.61 1.48 -5.36
N TYR A 68 -10.67 0.31 -5.95
CA TYR A 68 -11.33 -0.86 -5.35
C TYR A 68 -10.26 -1.87 -4.96
N GLY A 69 -10.13 -2.12 -3.64
CA GLY A 69 -9.18 -3.08 -3.11
C GLY A 69 -9.72 -4.50 -3.04
N GLY A 70 -8.86 -5.42 -2.60
CA GLY A 70 -9.21 -6.83 -2.44
C GLY A 70 -10.06 -7.12 -1.20
N HIS A 71 -10.06 -6.22 -0.23
CA HIS A 71 -10.77 -6.36 1.04
C HIS A 71 -11.68 -5.16 1.25
N GLY A 72 -12.96 -5.40 1.33
CA GLY A 72 -13.96 -4.37 1.50
C GLY A 72 -14.77 -4.09 0.24
N LEU A 73 -15.96 -3.57 0.44
CA LEU A 73 -16.93 -3.33 -0.64
C LEU A 73 -16.94 -1.88 -1.10
N GLN A 74 -16.26 -0.99 -0.37
CA GLN A 74 -16.28 0.44 -0.67
C GLN A 74 -15.01 0.88 -1.38
N ALA A 75 -15.19 1.78 -2.34
CA ALA A 75 -14.08 2.42 -3.00
C ALA A 75 -13.35 3.37 -2.03
N VAL A 76 -12.04 3.47 -2.20
CA VAL A 76 -11.23 4.45 -1.47
C VAL A 76 -10.72 5.51 -2.44
N PRO A 77 -10.45 6.73 -1.96
CA PRO A 77 -9.96 7.79 -2.83
C PRO A 77 -8.53 7.53 -3.32
N ALA A 78 -8.20 8.03 -4.50
CA ALA A 78 -6.88 7.83 -5.13
C ALA A 78 -5.74 8.41 -4.28
N TYR A 79 -6.00 9.39 -3.41
CA TYR A 79 -4.96 9.98 -2.57
C TYR A 79 -4.37 8.99 -1.54
N ILE A 80 -4.95 7.78 -1.41
CA ILE A 80 -4.36 6.73 -0.56
C ILE A 80 -2.90 6.43 -0.99
N VAL A 81 -2.57 6.60 -2.27
CA VAL A 81 -1.21 6.43 -2.77
C VAL A 81 -0.28 7.49 -2.18
N ASP A 82 -0.73 8.74 -2.14
CA ASP A 82 0.07 9.84 -1.55
C ASP A 82 0.33 9.59 -0.08
N GLU A 83 -0.67 9.11 0.66
CA GLU A 83 -0.50 8.73 2.07
C GLU A 83 0.53 7.62 2.22
N ALA A 84 0.44 6.57 1.39
CA ALA A 84 1.38 5.45 1.43
C ALA A 84 2.80 5.90 1.08
N MET A 85 2.97 6.81 0.14
CA MET A 85 4.28 7.38 -0.21
C MET A 85 4.92 8.11 0.96
N ILE A 86 4.14 8.91 1.69
CA ILE A 86 4.61 9.61 2.89
C ILE A 86 5.08 8.59 3.94
N LEU A 87 4.30 7.53 4.16
CA LEU A 87 4.68 6.49 5.13
C LEU A 87 5.98 5.80 4.72
N CYS A 88 6.17 5.52 3.43
CA CYS A 88 7.42 4.93 2.94
C CYS A 88 8.62 5.84 3.20
N GLU A 89 8.49 7.14 2.94
CA GLU A 89 9.56 8.12 3.20
C GLU A 89 9.93 8.14 4.67
N GLU A 90 8.93 8.14 5.55
CA GLU A 90 9.16 8.14 7.00
C GLU A 90 9.85 6.85 7.46
N ILE A 91 9.40 5.68 6.97
CA ILE A 91 10.05 4.41 7.30
C ILE A 91 11.50 4.41 6.83
N LEU A 92 11.75 4.85 5.59
CA LEU A 92 13.10 4.89 5.02
C LEU A 92 14.01 5.88 5.74
N SER A 93 13.45 6.92 6.34
CA SER A 93 14.20 7.91 7.12
C SER A 93 14.27 7.58 8.62
N ASP A 94 13.73 6.42 9.03
CA ASP A 94 13.63 6.00 10.42
C ASP A 94 12.90 7.03 11.30
N ASP A 95 11.86 7.64 10.75
CA ASP A 95 11.12 8.75 11.36
C ASP A 95 9.59 8.49 11.39
N ASP A 96 9.17 7.24 11.21
CA ASP A 96 7.76 6.87 11.30
C ASP A 96 7.31 6.70 12.76
N ASP A 97 6.00 6.80 13.00
CA ASP A 97 5.39 6.62 14.31
C ASP A 97 5.07 5.13 14.56
N ARG A 98 6.11 4.30 14.40
CA ARG A 98 5.94 2.83 14.40
C ARG A 98 5.57 2.27 15.76
N PHE A 99 4.79 1.20 15.71
CA PHE A 99 4.57 0.35 16.88
C PHE A 99 4.52 -1.11 16.45
N GLU A 100 4.91 -2.01 17.37
CA GLU A 100 4.90 -3.45 17.11
C GLU A 100 3.58 -4.05 17.54
N THR A 101 3.00 -4.90 16.69
CA THR A 101 1.84 -5.70 17.04
C THR A 101 1.80 -7.01 16.25
N GLU A 102 0.93 -7.92 16.63
CA GLU A 102 0.74 -9.18 15.91
C GLU A 102 -0.41 -9.08 14.91
N PHE A 103 -0.20 -9.71 13.76
CA PHE A 103 -1.24 -9.93 12.77
C PHE A 103 -1.02 -11.30 12.13
N LEU A 104 -2.06 -12.14 12.11
CA LEU A 104 -2.02 -13.50 11.57
C LEU A 104 -0.88 -14.34 12.19
N GLY A 105 -0.64 -14.19 13.49
CA GLY A 105 0.38 -14.95 14.22
C GLY A 105 1.81 -14.48 13.97
N ARG A 106 2.01 -13.35 13.31
CA ARG A 106 3.33 -12.78 13.03
C ARG A 106 3.45 -11.39 13.62
N LYS A 107 4.66 -11.02 14.03
CA LYS A 107 4.95 -9.66 14.52
C LYS A 107 5.31 -8.76 13.34
N PHE A 108 4.66 -7.60 13.31
CA PHE A 108 4.94 -6.54 12.34
C PHE A 108 5.16 -5.23 13.06
N LEU A 109 5.90 -4.34 12.40
CA LEU A 109 5.91 -2.92 12.71
C LEU A 109 4.88 -2.25 11.81
N TYR A 110 4.06 -1.40 12.39
CA TYR A 110 3.08 -0.60 11.64
C TYR A 110 3.52 0.86 11.67
N ALA A 111 3.46 1.52 10.53
CA ALA A 111 3.92 2.92 10.40
C ALA A 111 3.04 3.90 11.18
N ARG A 112 1.79 3.53 11.46
CA ARG A 112 0.84 4.36 12.22
C ARG A 112 0.01 3.50 13.16
N LYS A 113 -0.38 4.09 14.28
CA LYS A 113 -1.29 3.44 15.24
C LYS A 113 -2.69 3.36 14.66
N PHE A 114 -3.38 2.28 14.96
CA PHE A 114 -4.73 2.01 14.47
C PHE A 114 -5.55 1.26 15.53
N ASP A 115 -6.88 1.28 15.37
CA ASP A 115 -7.80 0.50 16.20
C ASP A 115 -7.92 -0.95 15.67
N GLY A 116 -8.72 -1.78 16.33
CA GLY A 116 -8.92 -3.18 15.95
C GLY A 116 -9.57 -3.39 14.58
N MET A 117 -10.04 -2.32 13.93
CA MET A 117 -10.64 -2.34 12.60
C MET A 117 -9.70 -1.75 11.54
N PHE A 118 -8.42 -1.58 11.84
CA PHE A 118 -7.40 -0.98 10.98
C PHE A 118 -7.67 0.49 10.62
N HIS A 119 -8.48 1.20 11.41
CA HIS A 119 -8.66 2.63 11.26
C HIS A 119 -7.53 3.37 11.97
N ARG A 120 -6.77 4.18 11.23
CA ARG A 120 -5.68 4.97 11.82
C ARG A 120 -6.24 5.96 12.84
N GLU A 121 -5.55 6.08 13.96
CA GLU A 121 -5.93 7.02 15.02
C GLU A 121 -5.87 8.48 14.55
N ASP A 122 -5.01 8.78 13.58
CA ASP A 122 -4.85 10.14 13.03
C ASP A 122 -5.84 10.47 11.89
N GLY A 123 -6.72 9.54 11.55
CA GLY A 123 -7.74 9.75 10.52
C GLY A 123 -7.29 9.46 9.09
N GLY A 124 -6.02 9.10 8.86
CA GLY A 124 -5.56 8.65 7.55
C GLY A 124 -6.12 7.28 7.17
N ILE A 125 -5.95 6.88 5.91
CA ILE A 125 -6.48 5.62 5.38
C ILE A 125 -5.38 4.58 5.22
N ALA A 126 -4.28 4.92 4.54
CA ALA A 126 -3.19 3.98 4.25
C ALA A 126 -2.41 3.62 5.50
N ASN A 127 -2.01 2.36 5.62
CA ASN A 127 -1.02 1.96 6.61
C ASN A 127 -0.14 0.85 6.04
N ILE A 128 1.04 0.70 6.58
CA ILE A 128 2.04 -0.27 6.13
C ILE A 128 2.49 -1.10 7.31
N ALA A 129 2.39 -2.43 7.15
CA ALA A 129 2.95 -3.40 8.08
C ALA A 129 4.25 -3.92 7.48
N TYR A 130 5.36 -3.78 8.19
CA TYR A 130 6.68 -4.14 7.68
C TYR A 130 7.55 -4.80 8.76
N VAL A 131 8.70 -5.29 8.34
CA VAL A 131 9.73 -5.81 9.24
C VAL A 131 11.05 -5.11 8.93
N MET A 132 11.89 -4.91 9.95
CA MET A 132 13.14 -4.16 9.78
C MET A 132 14.07 -4.77 8.72
N GLU A 133 14.10 -6.10 8.62
CA GLU A 133 14.96 -6.82 7.67
C GLU A 133 14.58 -6.53 6.21
N LYS A 134 13.39 -5.99 5.97
CA LYS A 134 12.87 -5.71 4.62
C LYS A 134 12.60 -4.23 4.39
N VAL A 135 13.29 -3.34 5.07
CA VAL A 135 13.18 -1.90 4.80
C VAL A 135 13.98 -1.54 3.55
N TYR A 136 15.25 -1.92 3.51
CA TYR A 136 16.15 -1.59 2.40
C TYR A 136 16.51 -2.81 1.58
N ASN A 137 16.76 -2.60 0.30
CA ASN A 137 17.36 -3.61 -0.57
C ASN A 137 18.78 -3.91 -0.11
N LYS A 138 19.18 -5.16 -0.22
CA LYS A 138 20.53 -5.62 0.13
C LYS A 138 21.42 -5.64 -1.11
#